data_6967dcb6e10c32b3184a69c66f8fd0ce
#
_entry.id   6967dcb6e10c32b3184a69c66f8fd0ce
#
_cell.length_a   1.000
_cell.length_b   1.000
_cell.length_c   1.000
_cell.angle_alpha   90.00
_cell.angle_beta   90.00
_cell.angle_gamma   90.00
#
_symmetry.space_group_name_H-M   'P 1'
#
loop_
_entity.id
_entity.type
_entity.pdbx_description
1 polymer ?
#
loop_
_entity_poly.entity_id
_entity_poly.type
_entity_poly.pdbx_seq_one_letter_code
_entity_poly.pdbx_strand_id
1 'polypeptide(L)'
;MTDLYNNPVDLNRPQLLSVLNLAQSEVNIEGRGTGKSYKIGWEINKIVRTMPRSVTAITGRTFGQIYTRTLPSSLKFLEKIGFQKDLDYVIGIKPPAGWLKPWETITKFDNFISFSNGTGFLLLSQEREGSARGPNIDREIVDEAITLNKERYDQEVSPANRGNEEHFGKSSDNPIMQHHGFRYVSSMPFAQDQKWLLNFGDYYMEEAGIMLFDIWNRIVKMQIQLIEAKTSDDKVLFKNIWNEIFRLKNQITPFVSKSGVLFVLANAFDNLQNLGFSYLVREYEKQSMLTFLVEILNWIIDKVEDCYYQLDSQKHVYYDAYDDDYIRNVAADSNWDVATMNPVNCRFDLDCDPSKPLEVVPDWGSKINLFSVGQERKFNFATKIAEPCDCFINEFYNKPQDVNKVMITDLVDQFCTYYEKHPTKKILYYRDKYGDNRQPNVKNALSYNNQAIEHFKTKGWKVEPRSHSGMEPPQHDKYLLWMNILKANDPRFPKVLFNGKKLQIHPYLNEQYKGH
;
A
#
# COMPACT_ATOMS: atom_id res chain seq x y z
N MET A 1 -21.13 -3.96 -40.57
CA MET A 1 -20.68 -3.24 -39.36
C MET A 1 -21.51 -3.57 -38.12
N THR A 2 -21.99 -4.77 -37.96
CA THR A 2 -23.06 -5.05 -36.99
C THR A 2 -22.69 -6.01 -35.85
N ASP A 3 -21.53 -6.64 -35.85
CA ASP A 3 -21.23 -7.66 -34.83
C ASP A 3 -19.94 -7.48 -34.01
N LEU A 4 -19.19 -6.40 -34.19
CA LEU A 4 -17.92 -6.14 -33.47
C LEU A 4 -18.11 -5.59 -32.05
N TYR A 5 -19.33 -5.29 -31.61
CA TYR A 5 -19.61 -4.57 -30.36
C TYR A 5 -20.27 -5.40 -29.27
N ASN A 6 -20.39 -6.71 -29.44
CA ASN A 6 -21.10 -7.57 -28.49
C ASN A 6 -20.19 -8.39 -27.55
N ASN A 7 -18.90 -8.06 -27.46
CA ASN A 7 -18.07 -8.71 -26.47
C ASN A 7 -18.25 -8.03 -25.10
N PRO A 8 -18.93 -8.66 -24.13
CA PRO A 8 -19.08 -8.09 -22.81
C PRO A 8 -17.70 -7.92 -22.15
N VAL A 9 -17.49 -6.78 -21.54
CA VAL A 9 -16.31 -6.49 -20.76
C VAL A 9 -16.73 -6.37 -19.31
N ASP A 10 -16.29 -7.30 -18.47
CA ASP A 10 -16.53 -7.24 -17.05
C ASP A 10 -15.58 -6.19 -16.44
N LEU A 11 -16.16 -5.19 -15.81
CA LEU A 11 -15.46 -4.12 -15.13
C LEU A 11 -15.63 -4.29 -13.62
N ASN A 12 -14.53 -4.19 -12.89
CA ASN A 12 -14.61 -4.07 -11.44
C ASN A 12 -15.07 -2.65 -11.04
N ARG A 13 -15.39 -2.46 -9.75
CA ARG A 13 -15.94 -1.20 -9.25
C ARG A 13 -15.07 0.02 -9.57
N PRO A 14 -13.74 0.03 -9.31
CA PRO A 14 -12.89 1.16 -9.67
C PRO A 14 -12.83 1.45 -11.17
N GLN A 15 -12.86 0.41 -12.00
CA GLN A 15 -12.90 0.56 -13.46
C GLN A 15 -14.24 1.16 -13.90
N LEU A 16 -15.34 0.67 -13.35
CA LEU A 16 -16.67 1.19 -13.65
C LEU A 16 -16.80 2.68 -13.28
N LEU A 17 -16.26 3.07 -12.11
CA LEU A 17 -16.22 4.47 -11.71
C LEU A 17 -15.44 5.33 -12.73
N SER A 18 -14.26 4.89 -13.16
CA SER A 18 -13.46 5.59 -14.17
C SER A 18 -14.13 5.68 -15.54
N VAL A 19 -14.93 4.68 -15.90
CA VAL A 19 -15.66 4.65 -17.17
C VAL A 19 -16.87 5.59 -17.16
N LEU A 20 -17.63 5.57 -16.07
CA LEU A 20 -18.91 6.27 -15.95
C LEU A 20 -18.80 7.69 -15.39
N ASN A 21 -17.69 8.08 -14.77
CA ASN A 21 -17.51 9.47 -14.38
C ASN A 21 -17.18 10.34 -15.60
N LEU A 22 -17.48 11.62 -15.49
CA LEU A 22 -17.25 12.61 -16.54
C LEU A 22 -16.13 13.59 -16.16
N ALA A 23 -15.26 13.20 -15.25
CA ALA A 23 -14.13 14.03 -14.86
C ALA A 23 -13.17 14.25 -16.03
N GLN A 24 -12.70 15.49 -16.18
CA GLN A 24 -11.72 15.83 -17.19
C GLN A 24 -10.36 15.22 -16.86
N SER A 25 -9.97 15.29 -15.59
CA SER A 25 -8.71 14.75 -15.09
C SER A 25 -8.95 13.74 -13.98
N GLU A 26 -8.09 12.73 -13.90
CA GLU A 26 -8.24 11.63 -12.96
C GLU A 26 -6.87 11.16 -12.47
N VAL A 27 -6.76 10.94 -11.16
CA VAL A 27 -5.60 10.31 -10.50
C VAL A 27 -6.05 9.01 -9.86
N ASN A 28 -5.44 7.92 -10.27
CA ASN A 28 -5.73 6.57 -9.79
C ASN A 28 -4.50 6.04 -9.04
N ILE A 29 -4.61 5.93 -7.72
CA ILE A 29 -3.62 5.27 -6.87
C ILE A 29 -4.18 3.92 -6.48
N GLU A 30 -3.64 2.86 -7.05
CA GLU A 30 -4.25 1.55 -6.98
C GLU A 30 -3.22 0.44 -6.73
N GLY A 31 -3.59 -0.51 -5.89
CA GLY A 31 -2.79 -1.70 -5.61
C GLY A 31 -2.58 -2.57 -6.85
N ARG A 32 -1.64 -3.50 -6.78
CA ARG A 32 -1.45 -4.50 -7.82
C ARG A 32 -2.69 -5.39 -7.93
N GLY A 33 -3.00 -5.79 -9.15
CA GLY A 33 -4.16 -6.64 -9.44
C GLY A 33 -5.48 -5.90 -9.62
N THR A 34 -5.56 -4.58 -9.42
CA THR A 34 -6.81 -3.79 -9.61
C THR A 34 -7.22 -3.61 -11.07
N GLY A 35 -6.35 -3.93 -12.04
CA GLY A 35 -6.64 -3.77 -13.47
C GLY A 35 -6.33 -2.38 -14.02
N LYS A 36 -5.35 -1.68 -13.47
CA LYS A 36 -4.87 -0.34 -13.91
C LYS A 36 -4.69 -0.22 -15.42
N SER A 37 -4.00 -1.15 -16.04
CA SER A 37 -3.70 -1.12 -17.48
C SER A 37 -4.94 -1.21 -18.37
N TYR A 38 -6.02 -1.84 -17.89
CA TYR A 38 -7.33 -1.83 -18.58
C TYR A 38 -7.96 -0.44 -18.60
N LYS A 39 -7.76 0.35 -17.54
CA LYS A 39 -8.21 1.75 -17.51
C LYS A 39 -7.49 2.61 -18.56
N ILE A 40 -6.19 2.37 -18.79
CA ILE A 40 -5.44 3.04 -19.85
C ILE A 40 -6.00 2.65 -21.22
N GLY A 41 -6.24 1.36 -21.47
CA GLY A 41 -6.88 0.88 -22.70
C GLY A 41 -8.26 1.49 -22.93
N TRP A 42 -9.08 1.60 -21.88
CA TRP A 42 -10.36 2.29 -21.95
C TRP A 42 -10.20 3.78 -22.30
N GLU A 43 -9.23 4.45 -21.70
CA GLU A 43 -8.98 5.87 -21.98
C GLU A 43 -8.55 6.08 -23.44
N ILE A 44 -7.68 5.21 -23.96
CA ILE A 44 -7.32 5.23 -25.38
C ILE A 44 -8.58 5.08 -26.27
N ASN A 45 -9.42 4.09 -25.98
CA ASN A 45 -10.70 3.90 -26.71
C ASN A 45 -11.60 5.14 -26.65
N LYS A 46 -11.73 5.75 -25.46
CA LYS A 46 -12.55 6.95 -25.26
C LYS A 46 -12.02 8.11 -26.11
N ILE A 47 -10.72 8.36 -26.09
CA ILE A 47 -10.07 9.43 -26.85
C ILE A 47 -10.26 9.19 -28.37
N VAL A 48 -9.98 7.97 -28.85
CA VAL A 48 -10.15 7.63 -30.27
C VAL A 48 -11.57 7.91 -30.74
N ARG A 49 -12.59 7.63 -29.91
CA ARG A 49 -14.01 7.83 -30.30
C ARG A 49 -14.49 9.27 -30.18
N THR A 50 -13.95 10.03 -29.23
CA THR A 50 -14.48 11.35 -28.88
C THR A 50 -13.59 12.51 -29.32
N MET A 51 -12.32 12.25 -29.61
CA MET A 51 -11.34 13.25 -30.02
C MET A 51 -10.60 12.81 -31.30
N PRO A 52 -11.30 12.64 -32.42
CA PRO A 52 -10.66 12.26 -33.69
C PRO A 52 -9.60 13.30 -34.07
N ARG A 53 -8.49 12.85 -34.59
CA ARG A 53 -7.34 13.66 -35.03
C ARG A 53 -6.59 14.40 -33.91
N SER A 54 -6.88 14.12 -32.63
CA SER A 54 -6.12 14.61 -31.49
C SER A 54 -4.78 13.90 -31.35
N VAL A 55 -3.85 14.52 -30.62
CA VAL A 55 -2.59 13.89 -30.18
C VAL A 55 -2.55 13.84 -28.66
N THR A 56 -2.46 12.64 -28.10
CA THR A 56 -2.36 12.40 -26.67
C THR A 56 -0.98 11.88 -26.31
N ALA A 57 -0.34 12.41 -25.25
CA ALA A 57 0.89 11.84 -24.75
C ALA A 57 0.62 10.63 -23.86
N ILE A 58 1.37 9.54 -24.05
CA ILE A 58 1.50 8.44 -23.08
C ILE A 58 2.92 8.52 -22.52
N THR A 59 3.02 8.94 -21.27
CA THR A 59 4.30 9.21 -20.60
C THR A 59 4.62 8.12 -19.59
N GLY A 60 5.86 7.66 -19.59
CA GLY A 60 6.44 6.78 -18.59
C GLY A 60 7.88 7.18 -18.28
N ARG A 61 8.48 6.57 -17.27
CA ARG A 61 9.86 6.82 -16.94
C ARG A 61 10.80 6.49 -18.09
N THR A 62 10.60 5.31 -18.71
CA THR A 62 11.41 4.83 -19.85
C THR A 62 10.53 4.31 -20.99
N PHE A 63 11.03 4.33 -22.22
CA PHE A 63 10.36 3.66 -23.34
C PHE A 63 10.19 2.16 -23.09
N GLY A 64 11.19 1.50 -22.48
CA GLY A 64 11.12 0.10 -22.12
C GLY A 64 9.91 -0.20 -21.23
N GLN A 65 9.63 0.62 -20.22
CA GLN A 65 8.45 0.50 -19.38
C GLN A 65 7.15 0.61 -20.19
N ILE A 66 7.06 1.62 -21.06
CA ILE A 66 5.87 1.84 -21.90
C ILE A 66 5.62 0.63 -22.80
N TYR A 67 6.64 0.19 -23.53
CA TYR A 67 6.53 -0.91 -24.49
C TYR A 67 6.31 -2.28 -23.87
N THR A 68 6.88 -2.56 -22.69
CA THR A 68 6.82 -3.89 -22.09
C THR A 68 5.73 -4.05 -21.04
N ARG A 69 5.21 -2.97 -20.45
CA ARG A 69 4.23 -3.02 -19.38
C ARG A 69 2.91 -2.33 -19.74
N THR A 70 2.97 -1.05 -20.14
CA THR A 70 1.76 -0.23 -20.36
C THR A 70 1.01 -0.67 -21.62
N LEU A 71 1.69 -0.70 -22.77
CA LEU A 71 1.06 -0.96 -24.05
C LEU A 71 0.50 -2.38 -24.18
N PRO A 72 1.19 -3.48 -23.84
CA PRO A 72 0.67 -4.82 -24.10
C PRO A 72 -0.71 -5.05 -23.48
N SER A 73 -0.91 -4.64 -22.24
CA SER A 73 -2.20 -4.78 -21.55
C SER A 73 -3.29 -3.87 -22.13
N SER A 74 -2.91 -2.63 -22.48
CA SER A 74 -3.84 -1.65 -23.07
C SER A 74 -4.27 -2.05 -24.48
N LEU A 75 -3.36 -2.55 -25.29
CA LEU A 75 -3.65 -3.04 -26.64
C LEU A 75 -4.52 -4.30 -26.60
N LYS A 76 -4.22 -5.25 -25.68
CA LYS A 76 -5.06 -6.42 -25.47
C LYS A 76 -6.49 -6.05 -25.09
N PHE A 77 -6.67 -4.99 -24.32
CA PHE A 77 -8.00 -4.46 -24.05
C PHE A 77 -8.66 -3.92 -25.32
N LEU A 78 -7.95 -3.14 -26.15
CA LEU A 78 -8.49 -2.61 -27.40
C LEU A 78 -8.90 -3.73 -28.38
N GLU A 79 -8.08 -4.76 -28.50
CA GLU A 79 -8.41 -5.96 -29.30
C GLU A 79 -9.67 -6.66 -28.77
N LYS A 80 -9.80 -6.79 -27.43
CA LYS A 80 -11.00 -7.39 -26.82
C LYS A 80 -12.29 -6.62 -27.16
N ILE A 81 -12.22 -5.30 -27.31
CA ILE A 81 -13.36 -4.45 -27.67
C ILE A 81 -13.48 -4.22 -29.19
N GLY A 82 -12.71 -4.94 -30.01
CA GLY A 82 -12.87 -5.03 -31.46
C GLY A 82 -11.90 -4.21 -32.33
N PHE A 83 -10.92 -3.50 -31.73
CA PHE A 83 -9.86 -2.87 -32.53
C PHE A 83 -8.89 -3.93 -33.07
N GLN A 84 -8.47 -3.76 -34.32
CA GLN A 84 -7.55 -4.66 -35.01
C GLN A 84 -6.28 -3.91 -35.41
N LYS A 85 -5.13 -4.46 -35.01
CA LYS A 85 -3.83 -3.93 -35.47
C LYS A 85 -3.74 -4.00 -36.99
N ASP A 86 -3.09 -3.04 -37.60
CA ASP A 86 -2.91 -2.84 -39.03
C ASP A 86 -4.18 -2.47 -39.82
N LEU A 87 -5.37 -2.58 -39.22
CA LEU A 87 -6.63 -2.12 -39.80
C LEU A 87 -7.14 -0.83 -39.13
N ASP A 88 -7.15 -0.80 -37.81
CA ASP A 88 -7.64 0.34 -37.03
C ASP A 88 -6.51 1.20 -36.49
N TYR A 89 -5.35 0.59 -36.18
CA TYR A 89 -4.17 1.29 -35.66
C TYR A 89 -2.86 0.64 -36.08
N VAL A 90 -1.80 1.45 -36.13
CA VAL A 90 -0.40 1.03 -36.33
C VAL A 90 0.51 1.65 -35.29
N ILE A 91 1.63 1.00 -34.98
CA ILE A 91 2.58 1.42 -33.93
C ILE A 91 3.97 1.51 -34.53
N GLY A 92 4.68 2.62 -34.30
CA GLY A 92 6.08 2.79 -34.67
C GLY A 92 6.35 2.90 -36.15
N ILE A 93 5.30 2.98 -36.98
CA ILE A 93 5.41 3.09 -38.44
C ILE A 93 4.48 4.19 -38.97
N LYS A 94 4.84 4.68 -40.17
CA LYS A 94 3.98 5.65 -40.86
C LYS A 94 2.63 5.02 -41.20
N PRO A 95 1.50 5.72 -40.89
CA PRO A 95 0.18 5.19 -41.20
C PRO A 95 -0.04 4.99 -42.71
N PRO A 96 -0.92 4.03 -43.09
CA PRO A 96 -1.29 3.79 -44.48
C PRO A 96 -1.79 5.03 -45.18
N ALA A 97 -1.60 5.08 -46.51
CA ALA A 97 -2.18 6.13 -47.34
C ALA A 97 -3.73 6.05 -47.27
N GLY A 98 -4.35 7.21 -47.08
CA GLY A 98 -5.84 7.29 -46.97
C GLY A 98 -6.35 7.40 -45.54
N TRP A 99 -5.52 7.12 -44.50
CA TRP A 99 -5.92 7.42 -43.14
C TRP A 99 -5.93 8.92 -42.87
N LEU A 100 -6.79 9.36 -41.96
CA LEU A 100 -6.79 10.74 -41.53
C LEU A 100 -5.50 11.05 -40.78
N LYS A 101 -5.07 12.32 -40.83
CA LYS A 101 -3.88 12.78 -40.11
C LYS A 101 -4.30 13.51 -38.85
N PRO A 102 -3.48 13.47 -37.78
CA PRO A 102 -3.66 14.35 -36.65
C PRO A 102 -3.72 15.83 -37.07
N TRP A 103 -4.33 16.66 -36.26
CA TRP A 103 -4.25 18.12 -36.42
C TRP A 103 -2.82 18.63 -36.24
N GLU A 104 -2.12 18.07 -35.26
CA GLU A 104 -0.70 18.34 -35.01
C GLU A 104 0.16 17.61 -36.05
N THR A 105 1.19 18.27 -36.58
CA THR A 105 2.08 17.72 -37.58
C THR A 105 3.07 16.72 -36.99
N ILE A 106 2.92 15.44 -37.30
CA ILE A 106 3.82 14.38 -36.88
C ILE A 106 4.86 14.09 -37.94
N THR A 107 6.14 14.30 -37.60
CA THR A 107 7.27 14.07 -38.53
C THR A 107 7.98 12.74 -38.30
N LYS A 108 7.91 12.16 -37.10
CA LYS A 108 8.51 10.89 -36.71
C LYS A 108 7.49 9.97 -36.09
N PHE A 109 7.48 8.72 -36.53
CA PHE A 109 6.50 7.73 -36.10
C PHE A 109 7.07 6.65 -35.17
N ASP A 110 8.39 6.63 -34.94
CA ASP A 110 9.05 5.56 -34.16
C ASP A 110 8.44 5.33 -32.76
N ASN A 111 7.99 6.41 -32.11
CA ASN A 111 7.35 6.37 -30.79
C ASN A 111 5.90 6.92 -30.88
N PHE A 112 5.17 6.48 -31.88
CA PHE A 112 3.83 6.99 -32.15
C PHE A 112 2.87 5.87 -32.51
N ILE A 113 1.64 5.95 -31.97
CA ILE A 113 0.53 5.07 -32.35
C ILE A 113 -0.42 5.90 -33.19
N SER A 114 -0.69 5.47 -34.41
CA SER A 114 -1.62 6.12 -35.32
C SER A 114 -2.91 5.31 -35.43
N PHE A 115 -4.05 5.96 -35.31
CA PHE A 115 -5.37 5.37 -35.58
C PHE A 115 -5.90 5.84 -36.93
N SER A 116 -6.74 5.02 -37.56
CA SER A 116 -7.28 5.28 -38.90
C SER A 116 -8.11 6.57 -39.00
N ASN A 117 -8.72 7.00 -37.89
CA ASN A 117 -9.46 8.27 -37.77
C ASN A 117 -8.57 9.49 -37.51
N GLY A 118 -7.26 9.35 -37.56
CA GLY A 118 -6.28 10.41 -37.35
C GLY A 118 -5.90 10.66 -35.89
N THR A 119 -6.53 10.02 -34.93
CA THR A 119 -6.10 10.12 -33.52
C THR A 119 -4.71 9.51 -33.36
N GLY A 120 -3.84 10.18 -32.61
CA GLY A 120 -2.48 9.73 -32.38
C GLY A 120 -2.10 9.70 -30.91
N PHE A 121 -1.20 8.78 -30.55
CA PHE A 121 -0.62 8.72 -29.22
C PHE A 121 0.89 8.81 -29.32
N LEU A 122 1.45 9.87 -28.73
CA LEU A 122 2.88 10.12 -28.67
C LEU A 122 3.44 9.47 -27.41
N LEU A 123 4.39 8.55 -27.57
CA LEU A 123 5.05 7.90 -26.44
C LEU A 123 6.21 8.78 -25.98
N LEU A 124 6.21 9.15 -24.71
CA LEU A 124 7.22 10.02 -24.12
C LEU A 124 7.96 9.31 -22.98
N SER A 125 9.28 9.40 -22.99
CA SER A 125 10.13 8.90 -21.91
C SER A 125 10.76 10.07 -21.16
N GLN A 126 10.60 10.10 -19.85
CA GLN A 126 11.19 11.14 -19.03
C GLN A 126 12.72 11.05 -18.94
N GLU A 127 13.31 9.85 -19.08
CA GLU A 127 14.78 9.72 -19.06
C GLU A 127 15.45 10.41 -20.26
N ARG A 128 14.72 10.56 -21.37
CA ARG A 128 15.24 11.23 -22.55
C ARG A 128 14.92 12.73 -22.49
N GLU A 129 15.93 13.54 -22.17
CA GLU A 129 15.79 15.00 -22.11
C GLU A 129 15.24 15.59 -23.41
N GLY A 130 14.30 16.53 -23.26
CA GLY A 130 13.71 17.24 -24.38
C GLY A 130 12.76 16.41 -25.25
N SER A 131 12.45 15.15 -24.89
CA SER A 131 11.53 14.31 -25.69
C SER A 131 10.12 14.88 -25.77
N ALA A 132 9.71 15.65 -24.77
CA ALA A 132 8.41 16.32 -24.70
C ALA A 132 8.40 17.76 -25.22
N ARG A 133 9.57 18.32 -25.54
CA ARG A 133 9.66 19.69 -26.08
C ARG A 133 9.41 19.67 -27.58
N GLY A 134 8.34 20.33 -28.00
CA GLY A 134 8.03 20.54 -29.42
C GLY A 134 6.58 20.31 -29.79
N PRO A 135 6.03 19.09 -29.75
CA PRO A 135 4.65 18.87 -30.16
C PRO A 135 3.67 19.40 -29.13
N ASN A 136 2.56 19.97 -29.60
CA ASN A 136 1.41 20.25 -28.76
C ASN A 136 0.60 18.94 -28.59
N ILE A 137 0.08 18.73 -27.40
CA ILE A 137 -0.77 17.57 -27.09
C ILE A 137 -2.12 18.05 -26.57
N ASP A 138 -3.11 17.23 -26.76
CA ASP A 138 -4.50 17.51 -26.37
C ASP A 138 -4.87 16.89 -25.04
N ARG A 139 -4.08 15.93 -24.56
CA ARG A 139 -4.31 15.19 -23.33
C ARG A 139 -3.05 14.42 -22.89
N GLU A 140 -3.02 14.05 -21.63
CA GLU A 140 -1.94 13.28 -21.04
C GLU A 140 -2.43 11.99 -20.39
N ILE A 141 -1.71 10.91 -20.60
CA ILE A 141 -1.83 9.64 -19.87
C ILE A 141 -0.46 9.33 -19.28
N VAL A 142 -0.39 9.09 -17.98
CA VAL A 142 0.83 8.73 -17.29
C VAL A 142 0.64 7.40 -16.59
N ASP A 143 1.48 6.43 -16.90
CA ASP A 143 1.51 5.13 -16.23
C ASP A 143 2.68 5.08 -15.25
N GLU A 144 2.43 4.50 -14.07
CA GLU A 144 3.36 4.46 -12.94
C GLU A 144 3.90 5.86 -12.58
N ALA A 145 2.99 6.81 -12.40
CA ALA A 145 3.31 8.22 -12.14
C ALA A 145 4.25 8.43 -10.95
N ILE A 146 4.29 7.52 -9.97
CA ILE A 146 5.24 7.56 -8.85
C ILE A 146 6.70 7.48 -9.30
N THR A 147 6.97 6.97 -10.49
CA THR A 147 8.34 6.81 -11.00
C THR A 147 8.88 8.06 -11.67
N LEU A 148 8.02 9.04 -11.91
CA LEU A 148 8.39 10.29 -12.56
C LEU A 148 8.99 11.30 -11.58
N ASN A 149 9.94 12.08 -12.05
CA ASN A 149 10.38 13.29 -11.37
C ASN A 149 9.34 14.39 -11.64
N LYS A 150 8.62 14.81 -10.59
CA LYS A 150 7.51 15.77 -10.70
C LYS A 150 7.94 17.12 -11.26
N GLU A 151 9.06 17.66 -10.78
CA GLU A 151 9.56 18.96 -11.21
C GLU A 151 9.86 18.97 -12.71
N ARG A 152 10.56 17.95 -13.17
CA ARG A 152 10.87 17.81 -14.60
C ARG A 152 9.62 17.59 -15.45
N TYR A 153 8.66 16.83 -14.95
CA TYR A 153 7.39 16.59 -15.61
C TYR A 153 6.62 17.91 -15.83
N ASP A 154 6.56 18.75 -14.80
CA ASP A 154 5.91 20.05 -14.85
C ASP A 154 6.61 21.04 -15.79
N GLN A 155 7.92 20.89 -15.99
CA GLN A 155 8.69 21.74 -16.88
C GLN A 155 8.63 21.32 -18.35
N GLU A 156 8.52 20.03 -18.64
CA GLU A 156 8.68 19.51 -19.99
C GLU A 156 7.39 18.98 -20.62
N VAL A 157 6.58 18.22 -19.87
CA VAL A 157 5.40 17.51 -20.43
C VAL A 157 4.11 18.31 -20.23
N SER A 158 3.84 18.72 -19.02
CA SER A 158 2.59 19.43 -18.70
C SER A 158 2.35 20.70 -19.54
N PRO A 159 3.37 21.53 -19.85
CA PRO A 159 3.19 22.72 -20.70
C PRO A 159 2.87 22.39 -22.17
N ALA A 160 3.12 21.15 -22.63
CA ALA A 160 2.78 20.73 -23.98
C ALA A 160 1.27 20.46 -24.15
N ASN A 161 0.52 20.27 -23.06
CA ASN A 161 -0.93 20.02 -23.05
C ASN A 161 -1.74 21.31 -23.31
N ARG A 162 -1.62 21.79 -24.53
CA ARG A 162 -2.22 23.04 -25.04
C ARG A 162 -2.64 22.96 -26.50
N GLY A 163 -2.85 21.75 -27.03
CA GLY A 163 -3.11 21.52 -28.44
C GLY A 163 -4.54 21.86 -28.86
N ASN A 164 -4.70 22.18 -30.10
CA ASN A 164 -5.93 22.13 -30.91
C ASN A 164 -7.20 22.78 -30.30
N GLU A 165 -7.07 23.86 -29.54
CA GLU A 165 -8.22 24.61 -29.00
C GLU A 165 -9.19 25.09 -30.10
N GLU A 166 -8.69 25.38 -31.30
CA GLU A 166 -9.51 25.75 -32.48
C GLU A 166 -10.43 24.63 -32.95
N HIS A 167 -10.08 23.37 -32.66
CA HIS A 167 -10.87 22.20 -33.06
C HIS A 167 -11.72 21.62 -31.94
N PHE A 168 -11.27 21.72 -30.70
CA PHE A 168 -11.92 21.14 -29.52
C PHE A 168 -12.53 22.16 -28.58
N GLY A 169 -12.32 23.46 -28.82
CA GLY A 169 -12.75 24.56 -27.95
C GLY A 169 -11.77 24.87 -26.84
N LYS A 170 -11.91 26.06 -26.26
CA LYS A 170 -11.09 26.48 -25.10
C LYS A 170 -11.43 25.66 -23.87
N SER A 171 -10.46 25.47 -22.99
CA SER A 171 -10.65 24.68 -21.77
C SER A 171 -11.82 25.14 -20.91
N SER A 172 -12.12 26.45 -20.87
CA SER A 172 -13.25 27.01 -20.13
C SER A 172 -14.62 26.67 -20.68
N ASP A 173 -14.71 26.46 -22.00
CA ASP A 173 -15.97 26.31 -22.72
C ASP A 173 -16.09 24.95 -23.39
N ASN A 174 -15.23 24.03 -23.03
CA ASN A 174 -14.99 22.80 -23.75
C ASN A 174 -16.15 21.79 -23.62
N PRO A 175 -16.86 21.49 -24.71
CA PRO A 175 -17.89 20.45 -24.71
C PRO A 175 -17.32 19.02 -24.55
N ILE A 176 -16.02 18.84 -24.83
CA ILE A 176 -15.31 17.57 -24.71
C ILE A 176 -14.49 17.59 -23.42
N MET A 177 -15.06 17.06 -22.33
CA MET A 177 -14.48 17.16 -21.00
C MET A 177 -13.08 16.53 -20.83
N GLN A 178 -12.66 15.66 -21.73
CA GLN A 178 -11.31 15.06 -21.66
C GLN A 178 -10.21 15.90 -22.31
N HIS A 179 -10.53 16.86 -23.16
CA HIS A 179 -9.55 17.76 -23.79
C HIS A 179 -8.81 18.57 -22.74
N HIS A 180 -7.49 18.70 -22.85
CA HIS A 180 -6.57 19.30 -21.89
C HIS A 180 -6.55 18.64 -20.50
N GLY A 181 -7.25 17.55 -20.30
CA GLY A 181 -7.19 16.78 -19.07
C GLY A 181 -5.98 15.83 -19.02
N PHE A 182 -5.82 15.20 -17.87
CA PHE A 182 -4.82 14.18 -17.67
C PHE A 182 -5.40 12.95 -16.96
N ARG A 183 -4.74 11.81 -17.14
CA ARG A 183 -4.98 10.59 -16.38
C ARG A 183 -3.66 10.07 -15.83
N TYR A 184 -3.51 10.11 -14.53
CA TYR A 184 -2.39 9.49 -13.84
C TYR A 184 -2.83 8.15 -13.26
N VAL A 185 -2.04 7.12 -13.54
CA VAL A 185 -2.25 5.77 -13.00
C VAL A 185 -0.98 5.37 -12.27
N SER A 186 -1.11 4.93 -11.04
CA SER A 186 0.05 4.64 -10.20
C SER A 186 -0.24 3.63 -9.10
N SER A 187 0.82 3.09 -8.52
CA SER A 187 0.78 2.38 -7.25
C SER A 187 0.88 3.38 -6.09
N MET A 188 0.71 2.90 -4.84
CA MET A 188 0.81 3.74 -3.65
C MET A 188 2.22 4.33 -3.49
N PRO A 189 2.36 5.64 -3.30
CA PRO A 189 3.63 6.28 -3.01
C PRO A 189 4.26 5.77 -1.71
N PHE A 190 5.54 5.44 -1.78
CA PHE A 190 6.31 4.94 -0.65
C PHE A 190 7.32 5.98 -0.15
N ALA A 191 7.98 6.66 -1.08
CA ALA A 191 8.97 7.69 -0.79
C ALA A 191 8.35 9.08 -0.69
N GLN A 192 9.00 9.99 0.04
CA GLN A 192 8.48 11.34 0.30
C GLN A 192 8.32 12.17 -0.98
N ASP A 193 9.27 12.06 -1.91
CA ASP A 193 9.25 12.73 -3.21
C ASP A 193 8.11 12.28 -4.14
N GLN A 194 7.48 11.14 -3.82
CA GLN A 194 6.36 10.57 -4.56
C GLN A 194 4.99 10.99 -4.00
N LYS A 195 4.94 11.54 -2.79
CA LYS A 195 3.68 11.89 -2.09
C LYS A 195 2.87 12.99 -2.76
N TRP A 196 3.45 13.73 -3.70
CA TRP A 196 2.72 14.73 -4.49
C TRP A 196 1.47 14.17 -5.16
N LEU A 197 1.44 12.87 -5.46
CA LEU A 197 0.26 12.20 -6.01
C LEU A 197 -0.90 12.13 -5.01
N LEU A 198 -0.62 12.02 -3.71
CA LEU A 198 -1.65 11.98 -2.67
C LEU A 198 -2.27 13.34 -2.43
N ASN A 199 -1.56 14.43 -2.73
CA ASN A 199 -2.06 15.80 -2.55
C ASN A 199 -3.33 16.07 -3.39
N PHE A 200 -3.54 15.32 -4.49
CA PHE A 200 -4.82 15.38 -5.22
C PHE A 200 -6.01 14.89 -4.40
N GLY A 201 -5.76 14.08 -3.37
CA GLY A 201 -6.78 13.63 -2.43
C GLY A 201 -7.17 14.69 -1.39
N ASP A 202 -6.29 15.65 -1.10
CA ASP A 202 -6.50 16.67 -0.07
C ASP A 202 -7.72 17.54 -0.38
N TYR A 203 -7.98 17.80 -1.66
CA TYR A 203 -9.16 18.53 -2.10
C TYR A 203 -10.49 17.94 -1.62
N TYR A 204 -10.54 16.60 -1.46
CA TYR A 204 -11.74 15.90 -0.98
C TYR A 204 -11.96 15.99 0.53
N MET A 205 -11.03 16.58 1.26
CA MET A 205 -11.22 16.95 2.67
C MET A 205 -11.90 18.33 2.81
N GLU A 206 -12.02 19.09 1.71
CA GLU A 206 -12.70 20.36 1.65
C GLU A 206 -14.17 20.19 1.27
N GLU A 207 -15.05 21.10 1.69
CA GLU A 207 -16.48 21.07 1.40
C GLU A 207 -16.77 21.00 -0.11
N ALA A 208 -16.04 21.79 -0.90
CA ALA A 208 -16.19 21.80 -2.36
C ALA A 208 -15.84 20.44 -3.01
N GLY A 209 -14.80 19.78 -2.51
CA GLY A 209 -14.42 18.46 -3.00
C GLY A 209 -15.44 17.37 -2.62
N ILE A 210 -15.99 17.43 -1.42
CA ILE A 210 -17.06 16.52 -0.97
C ILE A 210 -18.30 16.69 -1.86
N MET A 211 -18.72 17.93 -2.14
CA MET A 211 -19.83 18.20 -3.06
C MET A 211 -19.57 17.68 -4.47
N LEU A 212 -18.35 17.88 -4.99
CA LEU A 212 -17.96 17.37 -6.31
C LEU A 212 -18.02 15.84 -6.37
N PHE A 213 -17.52 15.17 -5.34
CA PHE A 213 -17.60 13.71 -5.23
C PHE A 213 -19.03 13.18 -5.22
N ASP A 214 -19.93 13.86 -4.52
CA ASP A 214 -21.35 13.51 -4.51
C ASP A 214 -22.00 13.67 -5.89
N ILE A 215 -21.67 14.74 -6.63
CA ILE A 215 -22.16 14.94 -7.99
C ILE A 215 -21.67 13.82 -8.90
N TRP A 216 -20.39 13.44 -8.84
CA TRP A 216 -19.88 12.31 -9.63
C TRP A 216 -20.56 10.99 -9.30
N ASN A 217 -20.77 10.68 -8.04
CA ASN A 217 -21.50 9.49 -7.63
C ASN A 217 -22.96 9.48 -8.18
N ARG A 218 -23.61 10.63 -8.20
CA ARG A 218 -24.94 10.76 -8.82
C ARG A 218 -24.89 10.51 -10.32
N ILE A 219 -23.92 11.08 -11.03
CA ILE A 219 -23.73 10.85 -12.47
C ILE A 219 -23.51 9.38 -12.77
N VAL A 220 -22.64 8.69 -12.00
CA VAL A 220 -22.40 7.25 -12.17
C VAL A 220 -23.68 6.45 -12.00
N LYS A 221 -24.45 6.70 -10.93
CA LYS A 221 -25.75 6.03 -10.70
C LYS A 221 -26.73 6.28 -11.85
N MET A 222 -26.80 7.51 -12.33
CA MET A 222 -27.70 7.86 -13.44
C MET A 222 -27.27 7.25 -14.77
N GLN A 223 -25.97 7.08 -15.02
CA GLN A 223 -25.53 6.38 -16.22
C GLN A 223 -25.87 4.88 -16.17
N ILE A 224 -25.84 4.25 -15.00
CA ILE A 224 -26.34 2.87 -14.84
C ILE A 224 -27.83 2.81 -15.18
N GLN A 225 -28.63 3.69 -14.60
CA GLN A 225 -30.08 3.79 -14.90
C GLN A 225 -30.34 4.10 -16.37
N LEU A 226 -29.50 4.90 -17.03
CA LEU A 226 -29.60 5.19 -18.45
C LEU A 226 -29.41 3.92 -19.31
N ILE A 227 -28.48 3.05 -18.94
CA ILE A 227 -28.25 1.76 -19.60
C ILE A 227 -29.48 0.87 -19.42
N GLU A 228 -30.03 0.81 -18.20
CA GLU A 228 -31.26 0.05 -17.89
C GLU A 228 -32.46 0.55 -18.71
N ALA A 229 -32.66 1.88 -18.75
CA ALA A 229 -33.74 2.50 -19.55
C ALA A 229 -33.57 2.22 -21.04
N LYS A 230 -32.34 2.20 -21.55
CA LYS A 230 -32.03 1.83 -22.93
C LYS A 230 -32.35 0.35 -23.21
N THR A 231 -32.01 -0.52 -22.27
CA THR A 231 -32.25 -1.97 -22.40
C THR A 231 -33.73 -2.31 -22.36
N SER A 232 -34.51 -1.57 -21.56
CA SER A 232 -35.97 -1.72 -21.49
C SER A 232 -36.76 -0.94 -22.56
N ASP A 233 -36.07 -0.26 -23.49
CA ASP A 233 -36.65 0.63 -24.54
C ASP A 233 -37.57 1.74 -24.00
N ASP A 234 -37.35 2.16 -22.74
CA ASP A 234 -38.11 3.28 -22.15
C ASP A 234 -37.50 4.63 -22.58
N LYS A 235 -37.99 5.15 -23.69
CA LYS A 235 -37.51 6.39 -24.30
C LYS A 235 -37.78 7.65 -23.46
N VAL A 236 -38.84 7.63 -22.65
CA VAL A 236 -39.20 8.77 -21.81
C VAL A 236 -38.24 8.83 -20.59
N LEU A 237 -38.07 7.70 -19.94
CA LEU A 237 -37.14 7.57 -18.83
C LEU A 237 -35.70 7.88 -19.29
N PHE A 238 -35.28 7.33 -20.43
CA PHE A 238 -33.96 7.61 -21.03
C PHE A 238 -33.74 9.11 -21.23
N LYS A 239 -34.70 9.82 -21.84
CA LYS A 239 -34.59 11.26 -22.07
C LYS A 239 -34.49 12.06 -20.76
N ASN A 240 -35.27 11.70 -19.76
CA ASN A 240 -35.28 12.37 -18.47
C ASN A 240 -33.95 12.20 -17.75
N ILE A 241 -33.40 10.98 -17.70
CA ILE A 241 -32.12 10.68 -17.11
C ILE A 241 -31.00 11.41 -17.87
N TRP A 242 -31.02 11.39 -19.19
CA TRP A 242 -30.04 12.10 -20.03
C TRP A 242 -30.00 13.60 -19.73
N ASN A 243 -31.16 14.25 -19.64
CA ASN A 243 -31.25 15.66 -19.30
C ASN A 243 -30.68 15.96 -17.89
N GLU A 244 -30.95 15.09 -16.94
CA GLU A 244 -30.41 15.26 -15.56
C GLU A 244 -28.89 15.04 -15.52
N ILE A 245 -28.35 14.07 -16.24
CA ILE A 245 -26.89 13.90 -16.39
C ILE A 245 -26.28 15.18 -16.97
N PHE A 246 -26.91 15.74 -18.01
CA PHE A 246 -26.43 16.99 -18.62
C PHE A 246 -26.45 18.17 -17.64
N ARG A 247 -27.50 18.28 -16.83
CA ARG A 247 -27.61 19.29 -15.77
C ARG A 247 -26.49 19.13 -14.73
N LEU A 248 -26.23 17.90 -14.28
CA LEU A 248 -25.14 17.59 -13.35
C LEU A 248 -23.76 17.89 -13.95
N LYS A 249 -23.54 17.60 -15.24
CA LYS A 249 -22.32 18.01 -15.95
C LYS A 249 -22.07 19.50 -15.87
N ASN A 250 -23.10 20.30 -16.11
CA ASN A 250 -22.97 21.75 -16.04
C ASN A 250 -22.64 22.25 -14.61
N GLN A 251 -23.06 21.53 -13.58
CA GLN A 251 -22.68 21.80 -12.20
C GLN A 251 -21.21 21.47 -11.91
N ILE A 252 -20.63 20.49 -12.59
CA ILE A 252 -19.20 20.14 -12.44
C ILE A 252 -18.29 21.16 -13.10
N THR A 253 -18.70 21.77 -14.23
CA THR A 253 -17.85 22.62 -15.06
C THR A 253 -17.08 23.71 -14.25
N PRO A 254 -17.68 24.43 -13.29
CA PRO A 254 -16.96 25.42 -12.49
C PRO A 254 -15.86 24.82 -11.59
N PHE A 255 -16.01 23.56 -11.19
CA PHE A 255 -15.04 22.87 -10.32
C PHE A 255 -13.87 22.30 -11.12
N VAL A 256 -14.11 21.87 -12.37
CA VAL A 256 -13.09 21.29 -13.25
C VAL A 256 -12.00 22.32 -13.56
N SER A 257 -12.34 23.58 -13.77
CA SER A 257 -11.37 24.66 -14.01
C SER A 257 -10.54 25.06 -12.78
N LYS A 258 -10.90 24.55 -11.59
CA LYS A 258 -10.28 24.93 -10.30
C LYS A 258 -9.62 23.80 -9.54
N SER A 259 -9.35 22.66 -10.15
CA SER A 259 -8.73 21.48 -9.51
C SER A 259 -9.67 20.27 -9.35
N GLY A 260 -10.77 20.22 -10.05
CA GLY A 260 -11.72 19.10 -10.04
C GLY A 260 -11.14 17.83 -10.67
N VAL A 261 -10.11 17.29 -10.04
CA VAL A 261 -9.50 16.02 -10.42
C VAL A 261 -10.20 14.91 -9.67
N LEU A 262 -10.70 13.90 -10.38
CA LEU A 262 -11.22 12.70 -9.72
C LEU A 262 -10.03 11.93 -9.10
N PHE A 263 -10.06 11.74 -7.79
CA PHE A 263 -9.06 10.97 -7.08
C PHE A 263 -9.65 9.61 -6.67
N VAL A 264 -9.00 8.53 -7.09
CA VAL A 264 -9.48 7.15 -6.86
C VAL A 264 -8.40 6.36 -6.13
N LEU A 265 -8.78 5.80 -4.99
CA LEU A 265 -8.02 4.79 -4.26
C LEU A 265 -8.70 3.43 -4.44
N ALA A 266 -7.93 2.41 -4.81
CA ALA A 266 -8.44 1.05 -4.92
C ALA A 266 -7.37 0.02 -4.56
N ASN A 267 -7.81 -1.15 -4.11
CA ASN A 267 -6.93 -2.25 -3.75
C ASN A 267 -7.37 -3.58 -4.40
N ALA A 268 -6.62 -4.65 -4.16
CA ALA A 268 -6.89 -5.94 -4.78
C ALA A 268 -8.26 -6.53 -4.41
N PHE A 269 -8.87 -6.16 -3.28
CA PHE A 269 -10.22 -6.60 -2.92
C PHE A 269 -11.29 -6.07 -3.87
N ASP A 270 -11.07 -4.88 -4.44
CA ASP A 270 -12.00 -4.31 -5.43
C ASP A 270 -12.08 -5.10 -6.74
N ASN A 271 -11.10 -5.99 -6.97
CA ASN A 271 -11.03 -6.87 -8.14
C ASN A 271 -11.05 -8.37 -7.78
N LEU A 272 -11.49 -8.70 -6.59
CA LEU A 272 -11.42 -10.06 -6.06
C LEU A 272 -12.18 -11.08 -6.91
N GLN A 273 -13.30 -10.66 -7.52
CA GLN A 273 -14.09 -11.51 -8.42
C GLN A 273 -13.30 -12.01 -9.64
N ASN A 274 -12.33 -11.23 -10.14
CA ASN A 274 -11.49 -11.61 -11.27
C ASN A 274 -10.18 -12.29 -10.84
N LEU A 275 -9.65 -11.94 -9.65
CA LEU A 275 -8.38 -12.46 -9.15
C LEU A 275 -8.54 -13.79 -8.40
N GLY A 276 -9.66 -13.95 -7.69
CA GLY A 276 -9.86 -15.01 -6.72
C GLY A 276 -9.08 -14.78 -5.41
N PHE A 277 -9.59 -15.33 -4.30
CA PHE A 277 -8.95 -15.17 -2.98
C PHE A 277 -7.54 -15.79 -2.92
N SER A 278 -7.29 -16.85 -3.70
CA SER A 278 -5.98 -17.49 -3.82
C SER A 278 -4.86 -16.55 -4.29
N TYR A 279 -5.20 -15.52 -5.05
CA TYR A 279 -4.24 -14.48 -5.43
C TYR A 279 -3.72 -13.73 -4.21
N LEU A 280 -4.62 -13.29 -3.33
CA LEU A 280 -4.25 -12.56 -2.11
C LEU A 280 -3.39 -13.41 -1.18
N VAL A 281 -3.77 -14.67 -0.97
CA VAL A 281 -3.00 -15.62 -0.15
C VAL A 281 -1.60 -15.78 -0.71
N ARG A 282 -1.47 -16.04 -2.00
CA ARG A 282 -0.17 -16.21 -2.66
C ARG A 282 0.71 -14.96 -2.57
N GLU A 283 0.14 -13.76 -2.76
CA GLU A 283 0.91 -12.52 -2.66
C GLU A 283 1.32 -12.22 -1.22
N TYR A 284 0.47 -12.54 -0.24
CA TYR A 284 0.79 -12.45 1.18
C TYR A 284 1.95 -13.39 1.58
N GLU A 285 1.95 -14.62 1.06
CA GLU A 285 3.01 -15.58 1.34
C GLU A 285 4.36 -15.25 0.70
N LYS A 286 4.34 -14.56 -0.45
CA LYS A 286 5.55 -14.25 -1.24
C LYS A 286 6.24 -12.96 -0.84
N GLN A 287 5.50 -12.02 -0.29
CA GLN A 287 5.99 -10.65 -0.07
C GLN A 287 6.21 -10.36 1.42
N SER A 288 6.97 -9.31 1.72
CA SER A 288 7.00 -8.77 3.08
C SER A 288 5.63 -8.20 3.44
N MET A 289 5.28 -8.20 4.73
CA MET A 289 4.01 -7.62 5.20
C MET A 289 3.85 -6.18 4.72
N LEU A 290 4.90 -5.37 4.82
CA LEU A 290 4.85 -3.97 4.40
C LEU A 290 4.60 -3.83 2.90
N THR A 291 5.31 -4.62 2.07
CA THR A 291 5.09 -4.62 0.62
C THR A 291 3.66 -5.06 0.28
N PHE A 292 3.13 -6.07 0.96
CA PHE A 292 1.76 -6.52 0.79
C PHE A 292 0.76 -5.41 1.15
N LEU A 293 0.94 -4.74 2.29
CA LEU A 293 0.07 -3.64 2.71
C LEU A 293 0.08 -2.48 1.71
N VAL A 294 1.25 -2.08 1.22
CA VAL A 294 1.38 -0.93 0.31
C VAL A 294 0.98 -1.30 -1.11
N GLU A 295 1.56 -2.35 -1.68
CA GLU A 295 1.40 -2.63 -3.11
C GLU A 295 0.14 -3.42 -3.46
N ILE A 296 -0.38 -4.24 -2.54
CA ILE A 296 -1.60 -5.03 -2.77
C ILE A 296 -2.82 -4.36 -2.14
N LEU A 297 -2.72 -3.98 -0.86
CA LEU A 297 -3.83 -3.37 -0.13
C LEU A 297 -3.90 -1.85 -0.27
N ASN A 298 -2.93 -1.24 -0.94
CA ASN A 298 -2.91 0.19 -1.22
C ASN A 298 -2.95 1.09 0.04
N TRP A 299 -2.27 0.65 1.11
CA TRP A 299 -2.22 1.41 2.36
C TRP A 299 -1.26 2.58 2.26
N ILE A 300 -1.71 3.74 2.74
CA ILE A 300 -0.88 4.92 2.92
C ILE A 300 -0.02 4.71 4.16
N ILE A 301 1.30 4.80 4.01
CA ILE A 301 2.24 4.71 5.10
C ILE A 301 3.01 6.02 5.21
N ASP A 302 2.86 6.68 6.36
CA ASP A 302 3.60 7.90 6.63
C ASP A 302 5.03 7.59 7.06
N LYS A 303 5.99 8.21 6.40
CA LYS A 303 7.37 8.24 6.87
C LYS A 303 7.52 9.33 7.92
N VAL A 304 8.13 9.00 9.04
CA VAL A 304 8.51 9.98 10.05
C VAL A 304 9.95 10.37 9.80
N GLU A 305 10.19 11.67 9.71
CA GLU A 305 11.53 12.22 9.52
C GLU A 305 12.32 12.17 10.83
N ASP A 306 13.61 11.88 10.72
CA ASP A 306 14.70 12.11 11.70
C ASP A 306 14.84 11.25 12.96
N CYS A 307 14.01 10.24 13.20
CA CYS A 307 14.24 9.29 14.30
C CYS A 307 14.27 7.85 13.81
N TYR A 308 15.21 7.04 14.33
CA TYR A 308 15.25 5.62 13.99
C TYR A 308 14.02 4.87 14.55
N TYR A 309 13.60 5.23 15.79
CA TYR A 309 12.30 4.83 16.35
C TYR A 309 11.68 6.02 17.09
N GLN A 310 10.37 6.27 16.87
CA GLN A 310 9.61 7.26 17.64
C GLN A 310 9.06 6.65 18.93
N LEU A 311 9.92 6.16 19.79
CA LEU A 311 9.54 5.73 21.11
C LEU A 311 9.28 6.97 21.99
N ASP A 312 8.02 7.18 22.34
CA ASP A 312 7.60 8.19 23.31
C ASP A 312 7.46 7.51 24.67
N SER A 313 8.34 7.86 25.62
CA SER A 313 8.36 7.26 26.95
C SER A 313 7.06 7.46 27.72
N GLN A 314 6.30 8.52 27.45
CA GLN A 314 5.03 8.78 28.11
C GLN A 314 3.86 7.97 27.53
N LYS A 315 3.94 7.60 26.25
CA LYS A 315 2.88 6.87 25.54
C LYS A 315 3.13 5.37 25.46
N HIS A 316 4.39 4.98 25.33
CA HIS A 316 4.76 3.60 25.02
C HIS A 316 5.42 2.86 26.18
N VAL A 317 5.89 3.57 27.22
CA VAL A 317 6.61 2.94 28.34
C VAL A 317 5.81 3.09 29.63
N TYR A 318 5.69 2.02 30.38
CA TYR A 318 5.10 2.01 31.71
C TYR A 318 6.08 1.39 32.73
N TYR A 319 5.93 1.79 33.98
CA TYR A 319 6.83 1.36 35.06
C TYR A 319 6.09 0.69 36.22
N ASP A 320 4.80 0.91 36.36
CA ASP A 320 3.98 0.43 37.45
C ASP A 320 3.08 -0.72 36.98
N ALA A 321 3.65 -1.92 36.96
CA ALA A 321 2.95 -3.13 36.62
C ALA A 321 3.22 -4.26 37.64
N TYR A 322 3.22 -3.91 38.91
CA TYR A 322 3.31 -4.88 40.00
C TYR A 322 1.92 -5.17 40.59
N ASP A 323 1.71 -6.42 41.00
CA ASP A 323 0.56 -6.84 41.79
C ASP A 323 0.85 -6.56 43.27
N ASP A 324 0.53 -5.34 43.70
CA ASP A 324 0.77 -4.87 45.06
C ASP A 324 0.04 -5.70 46.13
N ASP A 325 -1.13 -6.26 45.80
CA ASP A 325 -1.90 -7.10 46.74
C ASP A 325 -1.21 -8.45 46.91
N TYR A 326 -0.76 -9.06 45.84
CA TYR A 326 0.00 -10.29 45.90
C TYR A 326 1.35 -10.08 46.66
N ILE A 327 2.05 -9.01 46.35
CA ILE A 327 3.33 -8.67 47.02
C ILE A 327 3.14 -8.47 48.53
N ARG A 328 2.09 -7.74 48.96
CA ARG A 328 1.79 -7.54 50.38
C ARG A 328 1.46 -8.84 51.10
N ASN A 329 0.69 -9.72 50.49
CA ASN A 329 0.34 -11.02 51.05
C ASN A 329 1.63 -11.89 51.23
N VAL A 330 2.46 -11.99 50.22
CA VAL A 330 3.75 -12.74 50.30
C VAL A 330 4.67 -12.14 51.35
N ALA A 331 4.75 -10.80 51.46
CA ALA A 331 5.54 -10.13 52.46
C ALA A 331 5.05 -10.40 53.88
N ALA A 332 3.73 -10.38 54.09
CA ALA A 332 3.09 -10.70 55.37
C ALA A 332 3.38 -12.16 55.77
N ASP A 333 3.21 -13.11 54.84
CA ASP A 333 3.48 -14.53 55.09
C ASP A 333 4.93 -14.81 55.42
N SER A 334 5.87 -14.05 54.86
CA SER A 334 7.31 -14.12 55.15
C SER A 334 7.74 -13.25 56.36
N ASN A 335 6.79 -12.72 57.13
CA ASN A 335 7.02 -11.80 58.21
C ASN A 335 7.90 -10.59 57.86
N TRP A 336 7.72 -10.08 56.61
CA TRP A 336 8.43 -8.95 56.02
C TRP A 336 9.97 -9.13 55.94
N ASP A 337 10.43 -10.37 56.02
CA ASP A 337 11.84 -10.66 55.81
C ASP A 337 12.17 -10.83 54.33
N VAL A 338 12.80 -9.81 53.74
CA VAL A 338 13.15 -9.76 52.33
C VAL A 338 14.09 -10.89 51.91
N ALA A 339 14.91 -11.39 52.84
CA ALA A 339 15.84 -12.50 52.57
C ALA A 339 15.14 -13.86 52.43
N THR A 340 13.97 -13.99 53.06
CA THR A 340 13.16 -15.21 53.03
C THR A 340 12.00 -15.14 52.03
N MET A 341 11.76 -13.96 51.45
CA MET A 341 10.77 -13.84 50.36
C MET A 341 11.17 -14.75 49.20
N ASN A 342 10.19 -15.50 48.72
CA ASN A 342 10.39 -16.36 47.54
C ASN A 342 10.95 -15.54 46.37
N PRO A 343 11.78 -16.16 45.49
CA PRO A 343 12.29 -15.47 44.30
C PRO A 343 11.17 -14.82 43.53
N VAL A 344 11.42 -13.59 43.02
CA VAL A 344 10.50 -12.86 42.19
C VAL A 344 10.14 -13.71 40.97
N ASN A 345 8.85 -13.85 40.69
CA ASN A 345 8.32 -14.65 39.60
C ASN A 345 7.12 -13.94 38.97
N CYS A 346 6.57 -14.51 37.90
CA CYS A 346 5.50 -13.90 37.11
C CYS A 346 4.20 -13.55 37.87
N ARG A 347 4.00 -14.06 39.09
CA ARG A 347 2.85 -13.69 39.92
C ARG A 347 2.97 -12.31 40.56
N PHE A 348 4.17 -11.76 40.58
CA PHE A 348 4.39 -10.37 41.01
C PHE A 348 3.98 -9.35 39.94
N ASP A 349 3.64 -9.80 38.73
CA ASP A 349 3.44 -8.98 37.55
C ASP A 349 1.95 -8.79 37.26
N LEU A 350 1.46 -7.57 37.38
CA LEU A 350 0.10 -7.18 37.00
C LEU A 350 -0.10 -7.21 35.48
N ASP A 351 0.97 -6.99 34.72
CA ASP A 351 0.97 -7.01 33.27
C ASP A 351 1.05 -8.42 32.65
N CYS A 352 1.27 -9.45 33.48
CA CYS A 352 1.26 -10.85 33.06
C CYS A 352 -0.13 -11.48 33.27
N ASP A 353 -0.85 -11.81 32.21
CA ASP A 353 -2.14 -12.47 32.29
C ASP A 353 -1.98 -13.98 32.41
N PRO A 354 -2.36 -14.57 33.56
CA PRO A 354 -2.17 -16.01 33.77
C PRO A 354 -3.01 -16.89 32.84
N SER A 355 -4.06 -16.35 32.26
CA SER A 355 -4.97 -17.10 31.36
C SER A 355 -4.50 -17.17 29.92
N LYS A 356 -3.56 -16.30 29.52
CA LYS A 356 -3.09 -16.18 28.14
C LYS A 356 -1.75 -16.90 27.90
N PRO A 357 -1.45 -17.35 26.69
CA PRO A 357 -0.13 -17.83 26.33
C PRO A 357 0.90 -16.69 26.40
N LEU A 358 2.17 -17.05 26.61
CA LEU A 358 3.28 -16.11 26.49
C LEU A 358 3.78 -16.07 25.05
N GLU A 359 4.05 -14.88 24.55
CA GLU A 359 4.65 -14.65 23.23
C GLU A 359 6.15 -14.48 23.41
N VAL A 360 6.94 -15.26 22.70
CA VAL A 360 8.40 -15.22 22.80
C VAL A 360 9.00 -14.89 21.45
N VAL A 361 9.75 -13.80 21.43
CA VAL A 361 10.49 -13.32 20.26
C VAL A 361 11.98 -13.46 20.54
N PRO A 362 12.69 -14.42 19.92
CA PRO A 362 14.13 -14.56 20.06
C PRO A 362 14.88 -13.55 19.19
N ASP A 363 16.03 -13.10 19.66
CA ASP A 363 17.04 -12.43 18.86
C ASP A 363 18.40 -13.13 19.11
N TRP A 364 18.92 -13.74 18.05
CA TRP A 364 20.14 -14.54 18.07
C TRP A 364 21.32 -13.75 17.53
N GLY A 365 22.13 -13.21 18.41
CA GLY A 365 23.30 -12.41 18.06
C GLY A 365 24.62 -13.02 18.49
N SER A 366 25.71 -12.59 17.88
CA SER A 366 27.08 -13.04 18.25
C SER A 366 27.53 -12.48 19.59
N LYS A 367 26.95 -11.38 20.04
CA LYS A 367 27.35 -10.69 21.30
C LYS A 367 26.33 -10.87 22.43
N ILE A 368 25.09 -11.13 22.09
CA ILE A 368 23.99 -11.29 23.04
C ILE A 368 22.92 -12.18 22.40
N ASN A 369 22.33 -13.07 23.18
CA ASN A 369 21.12 -13.80 22.85
C ASN A 369 20.00 -13.31 23.76
N LEU A 370 18.83 -13.09 23.18
CA LEU A 370 17.73 -12.42 23.85
C LEU A 370 16.41 -13.14 23.61
N PHE A 371 15.54 -13.17 24.63
CA PHE A 371 14.12 -13.41 24.52
C PHE A 371 13.36 -12.18 24.98
N SER A 372 12.64 -11.53 24.06
CA SER A 372 11.59 -10.59 24.45
C SER A 372 10.30 -11.37 24.68
N VAL A 373 9.60 -11.07 25.78
CA VAL A 373 8.36 -11.74 26.16
C VAL A 373 7.21 -10.75 26.11
N GLY A 374 6.17 -11.09 25.38
CA GLY A 374 4.97 -10.26 25.21
C GLY A 374 3.67 -10.98 25.51
N GLN A 375 2.64 -10.20 25.66
CA GLN A 375 1.23 -10.63 25.70
C GLN A 375 0.32 -9.55 25.17
N GLU A 376 -0.73 -9.96 24.46
CA GLU A 376 -1.86 -9.09 24.16
C GLU A 376 -2.64 -8.77 25.44
N ARG A 377 -2.89 -7.49 25.70
CA ARG A 377 -3.63 -7.00 26.87
C ARG A 377 -4.84 -6.17 26.44
N LYS A 378 -5.84 -6.06 27.33
CA LYS A 378 -7.02 -5.20 27.16
C LYS A 378 -6.95 -3.92 28.00
N PHE A 379 -5.77 -3.62 28.52
CA PHE A 379 -5.53 -2.47 29.38
C PHE A 379 -4.18 -1.85 29.06
N ASN A 380 -4.20 -0.56 28.75
CA ASN A 380 -2.99 0.21 28.50
C ASN A 380 -2.38 0.69 29.81
N PHE A 381 -1.25 0.10 30.18
CA PHE A 381 -0.56 0.41 31.43
C PHE A 381 0.08 1.80 31.47
N ALA A 382 0.37 2.40 30.32
CA ALA A 382 0.92 3.76 30.23
C ALA A 382 -0.17 4.84 30.42
N THR A 383 -1.31 4.71 29.73
CA THR A 383 -2.40 5.69 29.77
C THR A 383 -3.47 5.38 30.82
N LYS A 384 -3.44 4.17 31.42
CA LYS A 384 -4.44 3.66 32.38
C LYS A 384 -5.87 3.55 31.81
N ILE A 385 -5.99 3.31 30.50
CA ILE A 385 -7.26 3.19 29.78
C ILE A 385 -7.48 1.73 29.35
N ALA A 386 -8.75 1.29 29.38
CA ALA A 386 -9.13 -0.02 28.84
C ALA A 386 -9.15 0.01 27.32
N GLU A 387 -8.09 -0.50 26.68
CA GLU A 387 -7.96 -0.63 25.24
C GLU A 387 -7.05 -1.80 24.86
N PRO A 388 -7.23 -2.41 23.68
CA PRO A 388 -6.35 -3.48 23.21
C PRO A 388 -4.94 -2.96 22.95
N CYS A 389 -3.92 -3.67 23.44
CA CYS A 389 -2.52 -3.38 23.21
C CYS A 389 -1.67 -4.63 23.32
N ASP A 390 -0.52 -4.63 22.64
CA ASP A 390 0.51 -5.65 22.75
C ASP A 390 1.58 -5.14 23.72
N CYS A 391 1.76 -5.83 24.84
CA CYS A 391 2.69 -5.44 25.87
C CYS A 391 3.94 -6.33 25.83
N PHE A 392 5.12 -5.73 25.70
CA PHE A 392 6.39 -6.38 26.02
C PHE A 392 6.59 -6.31 27.53
N ILE A 393 6.40 -7.45 28.21
CA ILE A 393 6.28 -7.54 29.66
C ILE A 393 7.58 -7.95 30.36
N ASN A 394 8.51 -8.60 29.64
CA ASN A 394 9.77 -9.06 30.21
C ASN A 394 10.83 -9.31 29.13
N GLU A 395 12.08 -9.43 29.56
CA GLU A 395 13.22 -9.72 28.72
C GLU A 395 14.22 -10.65 29.46
N PHE A 396 14.75 -11.63 28.76
CA PHE A 396 15.82 -12.50 29.24
C PHE A 396 16.98 -12.46 28.26
N TYR A 397 18.21 -12.38 28.79
CA TYR A 397 19.38 -12.36 27.92
C TYR A 397 20.56 -13.08 28.53
N ASN A 398 21.47 -13.55 27.69
CA ASN A 398 22.79 -13.97 28.07
C ASN A 398 23.86 -13.40 27.15
N LYS A 399 25.05 -13.17 27.70
CA LYS A 399 26.20 -12.70 26.92
C LYS A 399 27.16 -13.87 26.71
N PRO A 400 27.64 -14.11 25.47
CA PRO A 400 28.57 -15.19 25.16
C PRO A 400 29.88 -15.16 25.96
N GLN A 401 30.21 -14.00 26.54
CA GLN A 401 31.41 -13.83 27.37
C GLN A 401 31.22 -14.29 28.83
N ASP A 402 30.01 -14.57 29.27
CA ASP A 402 29.75 -15.14 30.58
C ASP A 402 30.07 -16.64 30.53
N VAL A 403 31.27 -17.02 30.95
CA VAL A 403 31.84 -18.37 30.86
C VAL A 403 30.91 -19.48 31.40
N ASN A 404 29.93 -19.13 32.22
CA ASN A 404 28.95 -20.03 32.81
C ASN A 404 27.51 -19.95 32.24
N LYS A 405 27.27 -19.11 31.21
CA LYS A 405 25.92 -18.87 30.68
C LYS A 405 25.91 -18.76 29.14
N VAL A 406 26.54 -19.70 28.47
CA VAL A 406 26.78 -19.60 27.00
C VAL A 406 25.77 -20.36 26.19
N MET A 407 24.88 -21.15 26.79
CA MET A 407 24.01 -22.03 26.05
C MET A 407 22.59 -21.46 25.88
N ILE A 408 21.96 -21.77 24.77
CA ILE A 408 20.54 -21.45 24.50
C ILE A 408 19.65 -22.03 25.60
N THR A 409 20.03 -23.21 26.12
CA THR A 409 19.38 -23.88 27.25
C THR A 409 19.33 -23.02 28.50
N ASP A 410 20.41 -22.28 28.83
CA ASP A 410 20.44 -21.40 29.99
C ASP A 410 19.48 -20.23 29.89
N LEU A 411 19.28 -19.70 28.66
CA LEU A 411 18.30 -18.65 28.39
C LEU A 411 16.87 -19.17 28.57
N VAL A 412 16.60 -20.38 28.08
CA VAL A 412 15.32 -21.07 28.28
C VAL A 412 15.09 -21.37 29.76
N ASP A 413 16.13 -21.78 30.51
CA ASP A 413 16.02 -22.08 31.93
C ASP A 413 15.70 -20.82 32.75
N GLN A 414 16.28 -19.68 32.43
CA GLN A 414 15.95 -18.39 33.07
C GLN A 414 14.46 -18.07 32.87
N PHE A 415 13.98 -18.17 31.66
CA PHE A 415 12.57 -17.98 31.33
C PHE A 415 11.68 -18.97 32.10
N CYS A 416 11.99 -20.25 32.07
CA CYS A 416 11.21 -21.30 32.71
C CYS A 416 11.17 -21.12 34.24
N THR A 417 12.27 -20.69 34.86
CA THR A 417 12.33 -20.41 36.29
C THR A 417 11.40 -19.25 36.64
N TYR A 418 11.45 -18.15 35.89
CA TYR A 418 10.61 -17.00 36.15
C TYR A 418 9.12 -17.30 35.98
N TYR A 419 8.77 -17.99 34.91
CA TYR A 419 7.39 -18.35 34.55
C TYR A 419 6.97 -19.74 35.08
N GLU A 420 7.70 -20.31 36.05
CA GLU A 420 7.35 -21.61 36.63
C GLU A 420 5.93 -21.67 37.15
N LYS A 421 5.45 -20.59 37.76
CA LYS A 421 4.11 -20.46 38.35
C LYS A 421 3.05 -19.95 37.37
N HIS A 422 3.37 -19.73 36.11
CA HIS A 422 2.41 -19.35 35.09
C HIS A 422 1.53 -20.57 34.74
N PRO A 423 0.18 -20.49 34.91
CA PRO A 423 -0.69 -21.67 34.76
C PRO A 423 -0.82 -22.11 33.30
N THR A 424 -0.83 -21.14 32.36
CA THR A 424 -0.95 -21.44 30.93
C THR A 424 0.40 -21.77 30.35
N LYS A 425 0.77 -23.07 30.33
CA LYS A 425 2.03 -23.58 29.84
C LYS A 425 2.09 -23.64 28.30
N LYS A 426 1.75 -22.53 27.66
CA LYS A 426 1.77 -22.38 26.20
C LYS A 426 2.61 -21.18 25.79
N ILE A 427 3.48 -21.37 24.80
CA ILE A 427 4.32 -20.33 24.20
C ILE A 427 3.94 -20.21 22.72
N LEU A 428 3.70 -18.98 22.27
CA LEU A 428 3.70 -18.59 20.86
C LEU A 428 5.11 -18.12 20.51
N TYR A 429 5.84 -18.91 19.74
CA TYR A 429 7.25 -18.69 19.48
C TYR A 429 7.45 -18.09 18.08
N TYR A 430 7.83 -16.81 18.02
CA TYR A 430 8.05 -16.07 16.77
C TYR A 430 9.47 -16.32 16.27
N ARG A 431 9.61 -17.23 15.31
CA ARG A 431 10.92 -17.69 14.81
C ARG A 431 11.64 -16.55 14.08
N ASP A 432 12.88 -16.28 14.48
CA ASP A 432 13.82 -15.53 13.67
C ASP A 432 14.50 -16.44 12.64
N LYS A 433 14.60 -16.00 11.39
CA LYS A 433 15.21 -16.75 10.29
C LYS A 433 16.69 -17.02 10.50
N TYR A 434 17.42 -16.09 11.14
CA TYR A 434 18.82 -16.31 11.50
C TYR A 434 18.97 -17.44 12.49
N GLY A 435 18.01 -17.63 13.38
CA GLY A 435 17.97 -18.73 14.33
C GLY A 435 17.74 -20.11 13.69
N ASP A 436 17.38 -20.17 12.41
CA ASP A 436 17.29 -21.43 11.67
C ASP A 436 18.65 -21.88 11.10
N ASN A 437 19.69 -21.04 11.19
CA ASN A 437 21.04 -21.43 10.84
C ASN A 437 21.58 -22.48 11.83
N ARG A 438 22.34 -23.44 11.30
CA ARG A 438 23.01 -24.48 12.11
C ARG A 438 24.41 -24.01 12.47
N GLN A 439 24.91 -24.45 13.62
CA GLN A 439 26.30 -24.19 13.99
C GLN A 439 27.22 -24.78 12.90
N PRO A 440 28.12 -23.98 12.29
CA PRO A 440 29.11 -24.52 11.39
C PRO A 440 30.00 -25.52 12.15
N ASN A 441 30.32 -26.67 11.57
CA ASN A 441 31.19 -27.72 12.09
C ASN A 441 30.60 -28.79 13.02
N VAL A 442 29.30 -28.82 13.26
CA VAL A 442 28.67 -29.93 14.01
C VAL A 442 27.72 -30.68 13.10
N LYS A 443 28.06 -31.92 12.71
CA LYS A 443 27.16 -32.82 11.99
C LYS A 443 25.90 -33.05 12.83
N ASN A 444 24.73 -32.82 12.25
CA ASN A 444 23.40 -32.98 12.88
C ASN A 444 23.08 -31.97 14.00
N ALA A 445 23.76 -30.82 14.10
CA ALA A 445 23.35 -29.79 15.04
C ALA A 445 21.95 -29.26 14.71
N LEU A 446 21.11 -29.15 15.75
CA LEU A 446 19.84 -28.43 15.65
C LEU A 446 20.12 -26.93 15.45
N SER A 447 19.24 -26.25 14.71
CA SER A 447 19.26 -24.80 14.63
C SER A 447 19.01 -24.16 16.00
N TYR A 448 19.39 -22.91 16.18
CA TYR A 448 19.18 -22.18 17.45
C TYR A 448 17.70 -22.20 17.88
N ASN A 449 16.79 -21.91 16.94
CA ASN A 449 15.36 -21.98 17.21
C ASN A 449 14.91 -23.39 17.65
N ASN A 450 15.37 -24.44 16.98
CA ASN A 450 14.98 -25.80 17.32
C ASN A 450 15.56 -26.25 18.68
N GLN A 451 16.77 -25.81 19.02
CA GLN A 451 17.33 -26.07 20.34
C GLN A 451 16.49 -25.44 21.45
N ALA A 452 16.10 -24.17 21.29
CA ALA A 452 15.24 -23.49 22.25
C ALA A 452 13.86 -24.18 22.36
N ILE A 453 13.21 -24.47 21.22
CA ILE A 453 11.89 -25.10 21.18
C ILE A 453 11.92 -26.47 21.88
N GLU A 454 12.90 -27.32 21.56
CA GLU A 454 13.00 -28.65 22.19
C GLU A 454 13.26 -28.52 23.69
N HIS A 455 14.11 -27.57 24.11
CA HIS A 455 14.37 -27.39 25.54
C HIS A 455 13.13 -26.85 26.29
N PHE A 456 12.36 -25.94 25.72
CA PHE A 456 11.06 -25.54 26.27
C PHE A 456 10.10 -26.73 26.46
N LYS A 457 10.05 -27.64 25.50
CA LYS A 457 9.23 -28.86 25.59
C LYS A 457 9.70 -29.76 26.74
N THR A 458 11.00 -29.92 26.96
CA THR A 458 11.51 -30.71 28.08
C THR A 458 11.15 -30.13 29.44
N LYS A 459 10.94 -28.80 29.51
CA LYS A 459 10.48 -28.09 30.70
C LYS A 459 8.94 -28.06 30.85
N GLY A 460 8.22 -28.79 30.00
CA GLY A 460 6.77 -28.92 30.10
C GLY A 460 5.96 -27.81 29.40
N TRP A 461 6.59 -27.00 28.55
CA TRP A 461 5.90 -25.99 27.78
C TRP A 461 5.41 -26.54 26.42
N LYS A 462 4.18 -26.20 26.06
CA LYS A 462 3.66 -26.43 24.70
C LYS A 462 4.09 -25.25 23.83
N VAL A 463 5.00 -25.48 22.89
CA VAL A 463 5.48 -24.44 21.98
C VAL A 463 4.75 -24.53 20.66
N GLU A 464 4.15 -23.42 20.24
CA GLU A 464 3.52 -23.23 18.93
C GLU A 464 4.38 -22.26 18.13
N PRO A 465 5.17 -22.74 17.15
CA PRO A 465 5.98 -21.89 16.32
C PRO A 465 5.08 -20.97 15.47
N ARG A 466 5.40 -19.70 15.46
CA ARG A 466 4.83 -18.67 14.60
C ARG A 466 5.92 -18.19 13.66
N SER A 467 5.73 -18.39 12.38
CA SER A 467 6.66 -17.92 11.37
C SER A 467 5.88 -17.34 10.21
N HIS A 468 6.37 -16.25 9.65
CA HIS A 468 5.90 -15.78 8.36
C HIS A 468 6.48 -16.71 7.29
N SER A 469 5.63 -17.24 6.40
CA SER A 469 6.05 -18.13 5.31
C SER A 469 6.74 -17.40 4.16
N GLY A 470 6.72 -16.07 4.17
CA GLY A 470 7.29 -15.21 3.14
C GLY A 470 8.79 -14.92 3.26
N MET A 471 9.29 -14.04 2.39
CA MET A 471 10.65 -13.52 2.48
C MET A 471 10.83 -12.65 3.73
N GLU A 472 12.03 -12.73 4.31
CA GLU A 472 12.46 -11.82 5.39
C GLU A 472 12.29 -10.36 4.92
N PRO A 473 11.56 -9.52 5.65
CA PRO A 473 11.42 -8.12 5.28
C PRO A 473 12.77 -7.40 5.30
N PRO A 474 13.06 -6.56 4.31
CA PRO A 474 14.22 -5.66 4.38
C PRO A 474 14.21 -4.82 5.66
N GLN A 475 15.38 -4.46 6.18
CA GLN A 475 15.50 -3.65 7.40
C GLN A 475 14.73 -2.31 7.30
N HIS A 476 14.75 -1.70 6.12
CA HIS A 476 13.99 -0.48 5.86
C HIS A 476 12.47 -0.67 6.04
N ASP A 477 11.94 -1.80 5.59
CA ASP A 477 10.51 -2.12 5.73
C ASP A 477 10.12 -2.36 7.18
N LYS A 478 10.98 -3.08 7.93
CA LYS A 478 10.80 -3.28 9.39
C LYS A 478 10.79 -1.94 10.11
N TYR A 479 11.70 -1.05 9.75
CA TYR A 479 11.78 0.30 10.30
C TYR A 479 10.49 1.09 10.05
N LEU A 480 10.03 1.16 8.80
CA LEU A 480 8.81 1.88 8.44
C LEU A 480 7.57 1.32 9.16
N LEU A 481 7.48 0.00 9.27
CA LEU A 481 6.38 -0.65 9.99
C LEU A 481 6.39 -0.26 11.47
N TRP A 482 7.54 -0.37 12.14
CA TRP A 482 7.69 0.03 13.54
C TRP A 482 7.37 1.50 13.78
N MET A 483 7.80 2.38 12.86
CA MET A 483 7.49 3.80 12.95
C MET A 483 5.98 4.07 12.93
N ASN A 484 5.23 3.36 12.07
CA ASN A 484 3.78 3.51 12.01
C ASN A 484 3.08 2.92 13.25
N ILE A 485 3.54 1.79 13.75
CA ILE A 485 3.04 1.19 15.00
C ILE A 485 3.25 2.16 16.17
N LEU A 486 4.45 2.71 16.33
CA LEU A 486 4.79 3.61 17.43
C LEU A 486 4.14 4.99 17.33
N LYS A 487 3.76 5.47 16.15
CA LYS A 487 2.91 6.67 16.04
C LYS A 487 1.56 6.52 16.70
N ALA A 488 1.06 5.29 16.82
CA ALA A 488 -0.23 4.93 17.42
C ALA A 488 -1.45 5.73 16.89
N ASN A 489 -1.32 6.36 15.72
CA ASN A 489 -2.37 7.15 15.10
C ASN A 489 -3.25 6.35 14.15
N ASP A 490 -2.81 5.16 13.76
CA ASP A 490 -3.52 4.30 12.82
C ASP A 490 -4.19 3.14 13.57
N PRO A 491 -5.54 3.09 13.62
CA PRO A 491 -6.26 2.05 14.35
C PRO A 491 -6.10 0.64 13.76
N ARG A 492 -5.49 0.52 12.60
CA ARG A 492 -5.18 -0.77 11.96
C ARG A 492 -3.98 -1.48 12.60
N PHE A 493 -3.11 -0.73 13.30
CA PHE A 493 -1.99 -1.30 14.04
C PHE A 493 -2.31 -1.41 15.52
N PRO A 494 -1.85 -2.49 16.19
CA PRO A 494 -1.98 -2.60 17.63
C PRO A 494 -1.16 -1.52 18.32
N LYS A 495 -1.64 -1.05 19.47
CA LYS A 495 -0.83 -0.22 20.34
C LYS A 495 0.22 -1.10 21.02
N VAL A 496 1.46 -0.68 21.00
CA VAL A 496 2.58 -1.43 21.59
C VAL A 496 3.12 -0.70 22.80
N LEU A 497 3.27 -1.44 23.89
CA LEU A 497 3.74 -0.95 25.18
C LEU A 497 4.95 -1.74 25.66
N PHE A 498 5.82 -1.07 26.41
CA PHE A 498 7.05 -1.64 26.95
C PHE A 498 7.12 -1.45 28.46
N ASN A 499 7.41 -2.53 29.21
CA ASN A 499 7.67 -2.46 30.64
C ASN A 499 9.09 -1.91 30.87
N GLY A 500 9.21 -0.63 31.20
CA GLY A 500 10.49 0.08 31.35
C GLY A 500 11.34 -0.36 32.55
N LYS A 501 10.78 -1.16 33.48
CA LYS A 501 11.58 -1.72 34.61
C LYS A 501 12.23 -3.05 34.26
N LYS A 502 11.62 -3.82 33.35
CA LYS A 502 12.07 -5.17 33.02
C LYS A 502 12.80 -5.27 31.70
N LEU A 503 12.40 -4.43 30.75
CA LEU A 503 13.11 -4.29 29.51
C LEU A 503 14.29 -3.34 29.74
N GLN A 504 15.50 -3.84 29.61
CA GLN A 504 16.68 -2.99 29.55
C GLN A 504 16.66 -2.27 28.18
N ILE A 505 15.86 -1.19 28.08
CA ILE A 505 15.98 -0.24 26.99
C ILE A 505 17.36 0.42 27.17
N HIS A 506 18.39 -0.25 26.68
CA HIS A 506 19.75 0.20 26.84
C HIS A 506 19.92 1.53 26.10
N PRO A 507 20.43 2.59 26.77
CA PRO A 507 20.80 3.84 26.14
C PRO A 507 21.87 3.69 25.05
N TYR A 508 22.54 2.54 24.97
CA TYR A 508 23.52 2.22 23.93
C TYR A 508 22.97 2.09 22.50
N LEU A 509 21.68 1.91 22.30
CA LEU A 509 21.09 1.95 20.96
C LEU A 509 21.06 3.36 20.35
N ASN A 510 21.14 4.40 21.20
CA ASN A 510 21.18 5.80 20.74
C ASN A 510 22.60 6.33 20.46
N GLU A 511 23.66 5.72 21.00
CA GLU A 511 25.03 6.23 20.83
C GLU A 511 25.82 5.58 19.69
N GLN A 512 25.53 4.35 19.29
CA GLN A 512 26.26 3.68 18.21
C GLN A 512 25.84 4.07 16.79
N TYR A 513 24.75 4.77 16.61
CA TYR A 513 24.27 5.21 15.28
C TYR A 513 24.44 6.71 15.00
N LYS A 514 25.14 7.45 15.86
CA LYS A 514 25.54 8.85 15.58
C LYS A 514 26.81 9.00 14.77
N GLY A 515 27.40 7.91 14.30
CA GLY A 515 28.64 7.95 13.56
C GLY A 515 28.73 6.84 12.52
N HIS A 516 28.05 6.98 11.39
CA HIS A 516 28.51 6.58 10.05
C HIS A 516 27.46 6.98 9.03
#